data_728bab7a617903945a35e5797c8fc607
#
_entry.id   728bab7a617903945a35e5797c8fc607
#
_cell.length_a   1.000
_cell.length_b   1.000
_cell.length_c   1.000
_cell.angle_alpha   90.00
_cell.angle_beta   90.00
_cell.angle_gamma   90.00
#
_symmetry.space_group_name_H-M   'P 1'
#
loop_
_entity.id
_entity.type
_entity.pdbx_description
1 polymer ?
#
loop_
_entity_poly.entity_id
_entity_poly.type
_entity_poly.pdbx_seq_one_letter_code
_entity_poly.pdbx_strand_id
1 'polypeptide(L)'
;FGSVGGSPLFIKNAKASHIYDVDGNEFIDYVCSWGPGILGHAHPQVIEAVQRACTDGLTFGAPTEKELELAELITDAMPSIEKVRLVNSGTEATMSAIRTARGYTGRDMIIKFRGNYHGHSDGLLVKAGSAALTTAVPDSAGVPASYTQNTLVAEYNNKESVRELMEQYGSNVAAIIVEPVAANMGVVPPKEGFLEFLREITLKYETVLIFDEVITGFRLGFGGAQEYFGVKPDMTTLGKIVGGGMPIAAYGGRKEIMDRVSPTGPVYQAGTLSGNPIATTAGIETLKILKAHPEYYKKIDESAKKIADAYRKMAEEKSIPLHVNQIGSLLSAFQTGETVDDYDSALTSDTKAYTEYFWKMLDNGIYVAPAQFEAMFVSVAHTEEDIKRTCEVIGL
;
A
#
# COMPACT_ATOMS: atom_id res chain seq x y z
N PHE A 1 11.18 15.75 -0.11
CA PHE A 1 12.11 16.69 0.53
C PHE A 1 11.41 17.93 1.12
N GLY A 2 10.17 18.22 0.76
CA GLY A 2 9.43 19.34 1.37
C GLY A 2 9.32 19.25 2.89
N SER A 3 9.20 18.04 3.45
CA SER A 3 9.07 17.83 4.90
C SER A 3 10.39 17.85 5.67
N VAL A 4 11.51 17.53 5.02
CA VAL A 4 12.85 17.48 5.66
C VAL A 4 13.77 18.62 5.22
N GLY A 5 13.32 19.48 4.30
CA GLY A 5 14.12 20.54 3.70
C GLY A 5 15.16 20.03 2.70
N GLY A 6 15.92 20.94 2.11
CA GLY A 6 16.93 20.61 1.12
C GLY A 6 16.39 20.30 -0.28
N SER A 7 17.27 19.84 -1.16
CA SER A 7 16.95 19.50 -2.55
C SER A 7 16.79 17.99 -2.72
N PRO A 8 15.82 17.53 -3.53
CA PRO A 8 15.68 16.13 -3.86
C PRO A 8 16.95 15.59 -4.54
N LEU A 9 17.26 14.31 -4.31
CA LEU A 9 18.26 13.59 -5.08
C LEU A 9 17.74 13.35 -6.50
N PHE A 10 18.61 13.56 -7.49
CA PHE A 10 18.36 13.17 -8.87
C PHE A 10 19.01 11.82 -9.12
N ILE A 11 18.19 10.77 -9.22
CA ILE A 11 18.68 9.40 -9.36
C ILE A 11 19.02 9.11 -10.83
N LYS A 12 20.22 8.63 -11.08
CA LYS A 12 20.73 8.25 -12.40
C LYS A 12 20.38 6.82 -12.76
N ASN A 13 20.55 5.89 -11.82
CA ASN A 13 20.24 4.47 -11.97
C ASN A 13 20.06 3.82 -10.60
N ALA A 14 19.62 2.56 -10.62
CA ALA A 14 19.47 1.76 -9.42
C ALA A 14 19.76 0.29 -9.73
N LYS A 15 20.28 -0.46 -8.75
CA LYS A 15 20.58 -1.88 -8.89
C LYS A 15 20.48 -2.58 -7.55
N ALA A 16 19.80 -3.71 -7.52
CA ALA A 16 19.59 -4.51 -6.32
C ALA A 16 18.98 -3.67 -5.17
N SER A 17 19.67 -3.50 -4.06
CA SER A 17 19.24 -2.69 -2.91
C SER A 17 19.70 -1.23 -2.96
N HIS A 18 20.36 -0.80 -4.03
CA HIS A 18 21.04 0.50 -4.10
C HIS A 18 20.48 1.42 -5.19
N ILE A 19 20.50 2.72 -4.88
CA ILE A 19 20.26 3.80 -5.85
C ILE A 19 21.53 4.66 -5.98
N TYR A 20 21.73 5.23 -7.16
CA TYR A 20 22.89 6.06 -7.50
C TYR A 20 22.41 7.39 -8.04
N ASP A 21 22.88 8.48 -7.46
CA ASP A 21 22.52 9.82 -7.93
C ASP A 21 23.40 10.29 -9.12
N VAL A 22 23.05 11.47 -9.65
CA VAL A 22 23.79 12.07 -10.78
C VAL A 22 25.19 12.55 -10.39
N ASP A 23 25.45 12.76 -9.10
CA ASP A 23 26.75 13.20 -8.58
C ASP A 23 27.67 12.02 -8.24
N GLY A 24 27.17 10.77 -8.40
CA GLY A 24 27.94 9.54 -8.21
C GLY A 24 27.88 8.99 -6.78
N ASN A 25 27.02 9.52 -5.93
CA ASN A 25 26.80 8.95 -4.61
C ASN A 25 25.95 7.68 -4.69
N GLU A 26 26.23 6.74 -3.79
CA GLU A 26 25.54 5.46 -3.65
C GLU A 26 24.80 5.42 -2.31
N PHE A 27 23.55 4.93 -2.34
CA PHE A 27 22.71 4.81 -1.15
C PHE A 27 22.03 3.45 -1.09
N ILE A 28 21.98 2.83 0.09
CA ILE A 28 21.11 1.70 0.39
C ILE A 28 19.66 2.23 0.45
N ASP A 29 18.77 1.68 -0.37
CA ASP A 29 17.42 2.21 -0.57
C ASP A 29 16.36 1.46 0.23
N TYR A 30 15.80 2.13 1.24
CA TYR A 30 14.65 1.64 2.01
C TYR A 30 13.31 2.29 1.60
N VAL A 31 13.30 3.13 0.59
CA VAL A 31 12.07 3.63 -0.05
C VAL A 31 11.50 2.58 -1.01
N CYS A 32 12.37 1.83 -1.69
CA CYS A 32 12.01 0.75 -2.61
C CYS A 32 10.91 1.18 -3.61
N SER A 33 11.04 2.39 -4.18
CA SER A 33 10.06 3.02 -5.09
C SER A 33 8.66 3.17 -4.46
N TRP A 34 8.57 3.37 -3.16
CA TRP A 34 7.31 3.45 -2.39
C TRP A 34 6.54 2.12 -2.33
N GLY A 35 7.28 1.01 -2.38
CA GLY A 35 6.75 -0.33 -2.16
C GLY A 35 6.85 -1.35 -3.29
N PRO A 36 6.86 -1.02 -4.60
CA PRO A 36 6.96 -2.04 -5.64
C PRO A 36 8.28 -2.82 -5.66
N GLY A 37 9.35 -2.27 -5.12
CA GLY A 37 10.70 -2.82 -5.18
C GLY A 37 10.97 -4.03 -4.26
N ILE A 38 10.06 -4.98 -4.12
CA ILE A 38 10.25 -6.16 -3.25
C ILE A 38 11.42 -7.05 -3.67
N LEU A 39 11.68 -7.18 -4.97
CA LEU A 39 12.84 -7.92 -5.52
C LEU A 39 14.11 -7.07 -5.62
N GLY A 40 14.04 -5.79 -5.22
CA GLY A 40 15.09 -4.80 -5.48
C GLY A 40 15.02 -4.21 -6.88
N HIS A 41 15.97 -3.33 -7.18
CA HIS A 41 16.04 -2.62 -8.45
C HIS A 41 16.65 -3.48 -9.55
N ALA A 42 16.14 -3.32 -10.78
CA ALA A 42 16.67 -3.92 -11.99
C ALA A 42 16.91 -5.44 -11.87
N HIS A 43 15.94 -6.18 -11.31
CA HIS A 43 16.04 -7.63 -11.17
C HIS A 43 16.27 -8.28 -12.56
N PRO A 44 17.34 -9.07 -12.76
CA PRO A 44 17.76 -9.52 -14.11
C PRO A 44 16.67 -10.21 -14.91
N GLN A 45 15.94 -11.16 -14.30
CA GLN A 45 14.86 -11.91 -14.99
C GLN A 45 13.72 -10.99 -15.42
N VAL A 46 13.32 -10.02 -14.57
CA VAL A 46 12.26 -9.07 -14.89
C VAL A 46 12.70 -8.15 -16.03
N ILE A 47 13.92 -7.60 -15.97
CA ILE A 47 14.46 -6.73 -17.03
C ILE A 47 14.57 -7.47 -18.36
N GLU A 48 15.09 -8.69 -18.37
CA GLU A 48 15.23 -9.50 -19.58
C GLU A 48 13.86 -9.82 -20.20
N ALA A 49 12.86 -10.18 -19.40
CA ALA A 49 11.52 -10.44 -19.88
C ALA A 49 10.86 -9.19 -20.49
N VAL A 50 11.02 -8.03 -19.84
CA VAL A 50 10.51 -6.75 -20.36
C VAL A 50 11.22 -6.38 -21.68
N GLN A 51 12.55 -6.53 -21.76
CA GLN A 51 13.29 -6.27 -23.00
C GLN A 51 12.81 -7.15 -24.16
N ARG A 52 12.55 -8.45 -23.91
CA ARG A 52 11.97 -9.34 -24.93
C ARG A 52 10.58 -8.89 -25.34
N ALA A 53 9.71 -8.57 -24.36
CA ALA A 53 8.35 -8.12 -24.66
C ALA A 53 8.31 -6.83 -25.49
N CYS A 54 9.28 -5.93 -25.33
CA CYS A 54 9.38 -4.71 -26.13
C CYS A 54 9.57 -5.00 -27.65
N THR A 55 10.15 -6.15 -28.01
CA THR A 55 10.34 -6.51 -29.43
C THR A 55 9.03 -6.91 -30.12
N ASP A 56 8.01 -7.32 -29.35
CA ASP A 56 6.70 -7.73 -29.87
C ASP A 56 5.71 -6.57 -29.99
N GLY A 57 6.04 -5.40 -29.40
CA GLY A 57 5.22 -4.20 -29.41
C GLY A 57 4.77 -3.79 -28.01
N LEU A 58 4.42 -2.49 -27.87
CA LEU A 58 4.15 -1.89 -26.55
C LEU A 58 2.67 -1.94 -26.15
N THR A 59 1.76 -1.91 -27.13
CA THR A 59 0.31 -1.90 -26.92
C THR A 59 -0.43 -2.29 -28.22
N PHE A 60 -1.57 -2.94 -28.07
CA PHE A 60 -2.27 -3.49 -29.25
C PHE A 60 -3.72 -2.99 -29.37
N GLY A 61 -4.32 -2.46 -28.33
CA GLY A 61 -5.75 -2.11 -28.30
C GLY A 61 -6.66 -3.35 -28.40
N ALA A 62 -6.15 -4.53 -28.02
CA ALA A 62 -6.82 -5.82 -28.04
C ALA A 62 -6.33 -6.69 -26.87
N PRO A 63 -7.14 -7.66 -26.39
CA PRO A 63 -6.74 -8.58 -25.34
C PRO A 63 -5.47 -9.37 -25.69
N THR A 64 -4.66 -9.68 -24.67
CA THR A 64 -3.44 -10.47 -24.79
C THR A 64 -3.47 -11.67 -23.84
N GLU A 65 -2.71 -12.73 -24.19
CA GLU A 65 -2.52 -13.90 -23.31
C GLU A 65 -1.86 -13.50 -21.97
N LYS A 66 -1.04 -12.46 -21.96
CA LYS A 66 -0.37 -11.94 -20.75
C LYS A 66 -1.35 -11.34 -19.74
N GLU A 67 -2.43 -10.72 -20.19
CA GLU A 67 -3.49 -10.25 -19.28
C GLU A 67 -4.16 -11.43 -18.57
N LEU A 68 -4.42 -12.51 -19.32
CA LEU A 68 -4.99 -13.75 -18.76
C LEU A 68 -4.03 -14.38 -17.75
N GLU A 69 -2.76 -14.53 -18.11
CA GLU A 69 -1.74 -15.13 -17.25
C GLU A 69 -1.57 -14.34 -15.93
N LEU A 70 -1.53 -13.00 -15.99
CA LEU A 70 -1.46 -12.16 -14.78
C LEU A 70 -2.73 -12.30 -13.94
N ALA A 71 -3.90 -12.33 -14.58
CA ALA A 71 -5.18 -12.52 -13.86
C ALA A 71 -5.23 -13.90 -13.15
N GLU A 72 -4.76 -14.96 -13.79
CA GLU A 72 -4.66 -16.30 -13.18
C GLU A 72 -3.71 -16.31 -11.98
N LEU A 73 -2.54 -15.67 -12.08
CA LEU A 73 -1.61 -15.56 -10.96
C LEU A 73 -2.21 -14.81 -9.76
N ILE A 74 -2.99 -13.75 -10.01
CA ILE A 74 -3.67 -12.98 -8.97
C ILE A 74 -4.77 -13.80 -8.29
N THR A 75 -5.63 -14.45 -9.08
CA THR A 75 -6.75 -15.26 -8.55
C THR A 75 -6.27 -16.51 -7.83
N ASP A 76 -5.17 -17.11 -8.27
CA ASP A 76 -4.52 -18.23 -7.59
C ASP A 76 -3.89 -17.82 -6.24
N ALA A 77 -3.29 -16.64 -6.19
CA ALA A 77 -2.71 -16.10 -4.96
C ALA A 77 -3.75 -15.71 -3.91
N MET A 78 -4.89 -15.17 -4.35
CA MET A 78 -5.91 -14.60 -3.47
C MET A 78 -7.29 -15.17 -3.78
N PRO A 79 -7.71 -16.29 -3.15
CA PRO A 79 -8.99 -16.98 -3.46
C PRO A 79 -10.25 -16.13 -3.17
N SER A 80 -10.14 -14.99 -2.53
CA SER A 80 -11.23 -14.02 -2.42
C SER A 80 -11.52 -13.31 -3.74
N ILE A 81 -10.55 -13.30 -4.66
CA ILE A 81 -10.65 -12.69 -5.98
C ILE A 81 -11.06 -13.77 -6.99
N GLU A 82 -12.35 -13.90 -7.24
CA GLU A 82 -12.88 -14.85 -8.26
C GLU A 82 -12.81 -14.24 -9.67
N LYS A 83 -12.86 -12.91 -9.76
CA LYS A 83 -12.66 -12.14 -11.00
C LYS A 83 -11.82 -10.88 -10.72
N VAL A 84 -10.98 -10.52 -11.68
CA VAL A 84 -10.09 -9.38 -11.59
C VAL A 84 -10.17 -8.51 -12.84
N ARG A 85 -9.98 -7.20 -12.66
CA ARG A 85 -9.86 -6.21 -13.73
C ARG A 85 -8.55 -5.44 -13.58
N LEU A 86 -7.78 -5.36 -14.67
CA LEU A 86 -6.52 -4.61 -14.71
C LEU A 86 -6.77 -3.13 -14.98
N VAL A 87 -6.00 -2.29 -14.32
CA VAL A 87 -5.95 -0.82 -14.46
C VAL A 87 -4.49 -0.36 -14.39
N ASN A 88 -4.22 0.97 -14.42
CA ASN A 88 -2.84 1.47 -14.51
C ASN A 88 -2.27 1.95 -13.16
N SER A 89 -3.10 2.23 -12.17
CA SER A 89 -2.68 2.77 -10.88
C SER A 89 -3.56 2.32 -9.71
N GLY A 90 -3.03 2.39 -8.50
CA GLY A 90 -3.80 2.14 -7.28
C GLY A 90 -5.02 3.08 -7.15
N THR A 91 -4.90 4.33 -7.60
CA THR A 91 -6.03 5.28 -7.65
C THR A 91 -7.16 4.78 -8.53
N GLU A 92 -6.85 4.30 -9.75
CA GLU A 92 -7.86 3.71 -10.64
C GLU A 92 -8.47 2.45 -10.03
N ALA A 93 -7.67 1.62 -9.36
CA ALA A 93 -8.14 0.40 -8.72
C ALA A 93 -9.15 0.72 -7.60
N THR A 94 -8.83 1.62 -6.69
CA THR A 94 -9.69 2.00 -5.56
C THR A 94 -10.94 2.74 -6.03
N MET A 95 -10.80 3.68 -6.95
CA MET A 95 -11.92 4.40 -7.59
C MET A 95 -12.89 3.43 -8.24
N SER A 96 -12.39 2.45 -8.99
CA SER A 96 -13.19 1.46 -9.72
C SER A 96 -13.83 0.45 -8.78
N ALA A 97 -13.14 0.00 -7.73
CA ALA A 97 -13.69 -0.89 -6.73
C ALA A 97 -14.86 -0.25 -5.98
N ILE A 98 -14.73 1.02 -5.57
CA ILE A 98 -15.79 1.78 -4.91
C ILE A 98 -16.98 1.97 -5.85
N ARG A 99 -16.75 2.34 -7.12
CA ARG A 99 -17.82 2.46 -8.13
C ARG A 99 -18.56 1.14 -8.31
N THR A 100 -17.82 0.03 -8.32
CA THR A 100 -18.40 -1.32 -8.46
C THR A 100 -19.23 -1.70 -7.23
N ALA A 101 -18.74 -1.42 -6.03
CA ALA A 101 -19.48 -1.63 -4.78
C ALA A 101 -20.78 -0.82 -4.74
N ARG A 102 -20.75 0.45 -5.14
CA ARG A 102 -21.95 1.29 -5.28
C ARG A 102 -22.93 0.72 -6.32
N GLY A 103 -22.43 0.32 -7.49
CA GLY A 103 -23.26 -0.29 -8.53
C GLY A 103 -23.83 -1.66 -8.18
N TYR A 104 -23.17 -2.40 -7.29
CA TYR A 104 -23.64 -3.67 -6.75
C TYR A 104 -24.73 -3.52 -5.69
N THR A 105 -24.49 -2.63 -4.70
CA THR A 105 -25.38 -2.44 -3.56
C THR A 105 -26.54 -1.48 -3.84
N GLY A 106 -26.42 -0.61 -4.84
CA GLY A 106 -27.36 0.50 -5.09
C GLY A 106 -27.29 1.60 -4.02
N ARG A 107 -26.20 1.68 -3.26
CA ARG A 107 -25.98 2.65 -2.17
C ARG A 107 -24.87 3.62 -2.54
N ASP A 108 -24.87 4.82 -1.94
CA ASP A 108 -23.96 5.90 -2.32
C ASP A 108 -22.79 6.12 -1.36
N MET A 109 -23.01 5.87 -0.06
CA MET A 109 -22.03 6.19 0.97
C MET A 109 -20.90 5.17 1.06
N ILE A 110 -19.74 5.61 1.48
CA ILE A 110 -18.60 4.75 1.84
C ILE A 110 -18.01 5.19 3.16
N ILE A 111 -17.38 4.25 3.86
CA ILE A 111 -16.55 4.53 5.03
C ILE A 111 -15.10 4.27 4.66
N LYS A 112 -14.22 5.24 4.95
CA LYS A 112 -12.76 5.08 4.96
C LYS A 112 -12.21 5.40 6.35
N PHE A 113 -10.91 5.18 6.54
CA PHE A 113 -10.27 5.42 7.84
C PHE A 113 -9.33 6.61 7.79
N ARG A 114 -9.28 7.35 8.88
CA ARG A 114 -8.33 8.43 9.08
C ARG A 114 -6.92 7.87 9.07
N GLY A 115 -6.00 8.54 8.35
CA GLY A 115 -4.63 8.06 8.15
C GLY A 115 -4.45 7.02 7.04
N ASN A 116 -5.55 6.42 6.51
CA ASN A 116 -5.47 5.57 5.33
C ASN A 116 -5.49 6.39 4.03
N TYR A 117 -4.70 5.97 3.06
CA TYR A 117 -4.63 6.57 1.74
C TYR A 117 -5.08 5.58 0.65
N HIS A 118 -6.01 6.02 -0.18
CA HIS A 118 -6.61 5.18 -1.22
C HIS A 118 -6.53 5.83 -2.62
N GLY A 119 -5.43 6.52 -2.90
CA GLY A 119 -5.27 7.29 -4.13
C GLY A 119 -5.91 8.68 -4.07
N HIS A 120 -5.89 9.38 -5.20
CA HIS A 120 -6.25 10.80 -5.30
C HIS A 120 -7.56 11.07 -6.06
N SER A 121 -8.48 10.11 -6.07
CA SER A 121 -9.86 10.36 -6.52
C SER A 121 -10.55 11.35 -5.57
N ASP A 122 -11.26 12.34 -6.10
CA ASP A 122 -11.84 13.46 -5.34
C ASP A 122 -12.65 13.01 -4.12
N GLY A 123 -13.46 11.96 -4.25
CA GLY A 123 -14.26 11.43 -3.15
C GLY A 123 -13.45 10.75 -2.04
N LEU A 124 -12.14 10.55 -2.22
CA LEU A 124 -11.23 9.94 -1.24
C LEU A 124 -10.25 10.95 -0.63
N LEU A 125 -10.14 12.16 -1.19
CA LEU A 125 -9.33 13.26 -0.66
C LEU A 125 -10.12 14.02 0.40
N VAL A 126 -10.33 13.36 1.54
CA VAL A 126 -11.18 13.81 2.63
C VAL A 126 -10.50 13.64 3.99
N LYS A 127 -10.85 14.55 4.90
CA LYS A 127 -10.54 14.44 6.32
C LYS A 127 -11.81 14.50 7.16
N ALA A 128 -11.71 14.07 8.41
CA ALA A 128 -12.83 14.19 9.35
C ALA A 128 -13.23 15.66 9.53
N GLY A 129 -14.54 15.94 9.50
CA GLY A 129 -15.08 17.25 9.82
C GLY A 129 -14.93 17.59 11.31
N SER A 130 -15.08 18.85 11.67
CA SER A 130 -14.93 19.35 13.05
C SER A 130 -16.03 18.91 14.02
N ALA A 131 -17.14 18.35 13.53
CA ALA A 131 -18.17 17.71 14.35
C ALA A 131 -18.02 16.20 14.20
N ALA A 132 -17.69 15.52 15.30
CA ALA A 132 -17.62 14.06 15.36
C ALA A 132 -18.85 13.44 14.68
N LEU A 133 -18.66 12.48 13.78
CA LEU A 133 -19.71 11.73 13.08
C LEU A 133 -20.42 12.45 11.90
N THR A 134 -19.95 13.60 11.40
CA THR A 134 -20.59 14.25 10.26
C THR A 134 -19.66 14.39 9.07
N THR A 135 -20.26 14.40 7.89
CA THR A 135 -19.70 14.49 6.54
C THR A 135 -18.26 14.97 6.46
N ALA A 136 -17.43 14.17 5.83
CA ALA A 136 -16.05 14.50 5.53
C ALA A 136 -15.94 15.83 4.75
N VAL A 137 -14.91 16.60 5.08
CA VAL A 137 -14.58 17.83 4.35
C VAL A 137 -13.42 17.58 3.38
N PRO A 138 -13.36 18.31 2.24
CA PRO A 138 -12.24 18.21 1.32
C PRO A 138 -10.90 18.44 2.03
N ASP A 139 -9.90 17.62 1.71
CA ASP A 139 -8.52 17.73 2.21
C ASP A 139 -7.54 18.25 1.16
N SER A 140 -8.04 18.61 -0.02
CA SER A 140 -7.27 19.19 -1.10
C SER A 140 -8.01 20.38 -1.71
N ALA A 141 -7.24 21.41 -2.05
CA ALA A 141 -7.74 22.47 -2.91
C ALA A 141 -8.21 21.88 -4.26
N GLY A 142 -9.29 22.40 -4.79
CA GLY A 142 -9.87 21.92 -6.06
C GLY A 142 -10.87 20.78 -5.93
N VAL A 143 -11.04 20.18 -4.76
CA VAL A 143 -12.07 19.16 -4.51
C VAL A 143 -13.37 19.86 -4.04
N PRO A 144 -14.47 19.80 -4.82
CA PRO A 144 -15.75 20.37 -4.41
C PRO A 144 -16.36 19.58 -3.22
N ALA A 145 -17.03 20.28 -2.30
CA ALA A 145 -17.69 19.63 -1.15
C ALA A 145 -18.72 18.56 -1.57
N SER A 146 -19.35 18.72 -2.72
CA SER A 146 -20.30 17.75 -3.27
C SER A 146 -19.68 16.39 -3.58
N TYR A 147 -18.36 16.32 -3.83
CA TYR A 147 -17.67 15.04 -4.06
C TYR A 147 -17.39 14.28 -2.77
N THR A 148 -17.32 14.96 -1.63
CA THR A 148 -16.96 14.36 -0.34
C THR A 148 -18.14 14.01 0.55
N GLN A 149 -19.34 14.51 0.22
CA GLN A 149 -20.54 14.37 1.04
C GLN A 149 -20.99 12.93 1.31
N ASN A 150 -20.61 12.00 0.43
CA ASN A 150 -20.94 10.57 0.56
C ASN A 150 -19.76 9.73 1.12
N THR A 151 -18.71 10.36 1.63
CA THR A 151 -17.60 9.69 2.28
C THR A 151 -17.62 9.97 3.76
N LEU A 152 -17.70 8.92 4.55
CA LEU A 152 -17.62 8.95 6.01
C LEU A 152 -16.20 8.56 6.42
N VAL A 153 -15.70 9.16 7.51
CA VAL A 153 -14.35 8.89 8.03
C VAL A 153 -14.46 8.30 9.43
N ALA A 154 -14.01 7.06 9.58
CA ALA A 154 -13.88 6.38 10.86
C ALA A 154 -12.45 6.48 11.39
N GLU A 155 -12.24 6.25 12.67
CA GLU A 155 -10.92 6.12 13.27
C GLU A 155 -10.37 4.70 13.08
N TYR A 156 -9.14 4.59 12.58
CA TYR A 156 -8.46 3.30 12.41
C TYR A 156 -8.20 2.66 13.78
N ASN A 157 -8.36 1.34 13.88
CA ASN A 157 -8.25 0.58 15.12
C ASN A 157 -9.31 0.91 16.22
N ASN A 158 -10.36 1.64 15.84
CA ASN A 158 -11.46 1.99 16.75
C ASN A 158 -12.79 1.36 16.27
N LYS A 159 -13.16 0.24 16.88
CA LYS A 159 -14.40 -0.50 16.55
C LYS A 159 -15.67 0.32 16.84
N GLU A 160 -15.64 1.18 17.86
CA GLU A 160 -16.80 1.99 18.24
C GLU A 160 -17.09 3.07 17.20
N SER A 161 -16.06 3.76 16.70
CA SER A 161 -16.20 4.73 15.61
C SER A 161 -16.90 4.14 14.39
N VAL A 162 -16.56 2.89 14.02
CA VAL A 162 -17.21 2.19 12.89
C VAL A 162 -18.64 1.80 13.25
N ARG A 163 -18.89 1.32 14.49
CA ARG A 163 -20.21 0.90 14.94
C ARG A 163 -21.20 2.05 14.89
N GLU A 164 -20.85 3.20 15.43
CA GLU A 164 -21.68 4.41 15.44
C GLU A 164 -22.06 4.85 14.03
N LEU A 165 -21.10 4.87 13.09
CA LEU A 165 -21.36 5.19 11.69
C LEU A 165 -22.29 4.16 11.03
N MET A 166 -22.09 2.87 11.30
CA MET A 166 -22.93 1.82 10.72
C MET A 166 -24.33 1.78 11.33
N GLU A 167 -24.50 2.11 12.61
CA GLU A 167 -25.83 2.25 13.21
C GLU A 167 -26.62 3.42 12.63
N GLN A 168 -25.93 4.52 12.32
CA GLN A 168 -26.57 5.72 11.77
C GLN A 168 -26.81 5.64 10.26
N TYR A 169 -25.84 5.12 9.49
CA TYR A 169 -25.83 5.20 8.04
C TYR A 169 -25.77 3.85 7.31
N GLY A 170 -25.65 2.73 8.03
CA GLY A 170 -25.33 1.42 7.45
C GLY A 170 -26.23 0.97 6.31
N SER A 171 -27.53 1.35 6.32
CA SER A 171 -28.45 1.08 5.21
C SER A 171 -28.07 1.79 3.89
N ASN A 172 -27.27 2.86 3.96
CA ASN A 172 -26.82 3.66 2.82
C ASN A 172 -25.33 3.46 2.49
N VAL A 173 -24.61 2.69 3.32
CA VAL A 173 -23.17 2.42 3.12
C VAL A 173 -22.99 1.29 2.11
N ALA A 174 -22.41 1.63 0.95
CA ALA A 174 -22.05 0.68 -0.10
C ALA A 174 -20.82 -0.15 0.25
N ALA A 175 -19.80 0.50 0.84
CA ALA A 175 -18.54 -0.16 1.15
C ALA A 175 -17.85 0.45 2.36
N ILE A 176 -17.06 -0.39 3.05
CA ILE A 176 -15.98 0.02 3.94
C ILE A 176 -14.67 -0.32 3.23
N ILE A 177 -13.80 0.68 3.01
CA ILE A 177 -12.47 0.49 2.46
C ILE A 177 -11.41 0.73 3.53
N VAL A 178 -10.45 -0.18 3.64
CA VAL A 178 -9.41 -0.15 4.67
C VAL A 178 -8.07 -0.64 4.12
N GLU A 179 -6.97 0.00 4.50
CA GLU A 179 -5.64 -0.61 4.43
C GLU A 179 -5.55 -1.64 5.57
N PRO A 180 -5.41 -2.97 5.29
CA PRO A 180 -5.31 -3.97 6.37
C PRO A 180 -4.15 -3.73 7.32
N VAL A 181 -3.05 -3.18 6.82
CA VAL A 181 -2.00 -2.51 7.57
C VAL A 181 -1.89 -1.10 7.03
N ALA A 182 -2.18 -0.11 7.84
CA ALA A 182 -2.00 1.27 7.44
C ALA A 182 -0.50 1.57 7.26
N ALA A 183 -0.13 2.14 6.11
CA ALA A 183 1.26 2.43 5.77
C ALA A 183 1.44 3.83 5.15
N ASN A 184 0.44 4.71 5.27
CA ASN A 184 0.47 6.11 4.83
C ASN A 184 0.36 7.12 5.99
N MET A 185 0.38 6.63 7.23
CA MET A 185 0.59 7.40 8.47
C MET A 185 1.80 6.87 9.26
N GLY A 186 2.78 6.30 8.55
CA GLY A 186 3.73 5.33 9.05
C GLY A 186 3.07 3.94 9.10
N VAL A 187 3.83 2.93 9.49
CA VAL A 187 3.33 1.54 9.59
C VAL A 187 2.56 1.37 10.88
N VAL A 188 1.24 1.20 10.76
CA VAL A 188 0.34 0.95 11.90
C VAL A 188 -0.44 -0.34 11.65
N PRO A 189 -0.07 -1.44 12.30
CA PRO A 189 -0.79 -2.71 12.19
C PRO A 189 -2.21 -2.63 12.76
N PRO A 190 -3.14 -3.47 12.29
CA PRO A 190 -4.45 -3.57 12.90
C PRO A 190 -4.34 -4.16 14.30
N LYS A 191 -5.12 -3.63 15.26
CA LYS A 191 -5.30 -4.24 16.58
C LYS A 191 -6.00 -5.59 16.43
N GLU A 192 -5.72 -6.49 17.36
CA GLU A 192 -6.36 -7.81 17.41
C GLU A 192 -7.89 -7.71 17.33
N GLY A 193 -8.48 -8.47 16.41
CA GLY A 193 -9.91 -8.52 16.20
C GLY A 193 -10.51 -7.30 15.49
N PHE A 194 -9.68 -6.33 14.99
CA PHE A 194 -10.22 -5.16 14.27
C PHE A 194 -10.70 -5.53 12.86
N LEU A 195 -9.91 -6.27 12.10
CA LEU A 195 -10.29 -6.70 10.74
C LEU A 195 -11.45 -7.70 10.76
N GLU A 196 -11.47 -8.61 11.73
CA GLU A 196 -12.57 -9.55 11.95
C GLU A 196 -13.87 -8.78 12.27
N PHE A 197 -13.79 -7.76 13.12
CA PHE A 197 -14.93 -6.90 13.40
C PHE A 197 -15.43 -6.18 12.13
N LEU A 198 -14.53 -5.68 11.28
CA LEU A 198 -14.94 -5.07 10.01
C LEU A 198 -15.67 -6.09 9.11
N ARG A 199 -15.19 -7.34 9.09
CA ARG A 199 -15.89 -8.41 8.38
C ARG A 199 -17.27 -8.70 8.93
N GLU A 200 -17.41 -8.81 10.25
CA GLU A 200 -18.69 -9.09 10.92
C GLU A 200 -19.70 -7.96 10.68
N ILE A 201 -19.29 -6.71 10.86
CA ILE A 201 -20.21 -5.58 10.72
C ILE A 201 -20.63 -5.37 9.27
N THR A 202 -19.74 -5.59 8.30
CA THR A 202 -20.09 -5.51 6.88
C THR A 202 -21.05 -6.62 6.45
N LEU A 203 -20.92 -7.83 6.97
CA LEU A 203 -21.90 -8.90 6.75
C LEU A 203 -23.25 -8.55 7.34
N LYS A 204 -23.30 -8.02 8.56
CA LYS A 204 -24.55 -7.61 9.24
C LYS A 204 -25.37 -6.60 8.44
N TYR A 205 -24.69 -5.64 7.79
CA TYR A 205 -25.32 -4.54 7.04
C TYR A 205 -25.37 -4.77 5.53
N GLU A 206 -24.90 -5.94 5.04
CA GLU A 206 -24.79 -6.25 3.60
C GLU A 206 -23.99 -5.18 2.87
N THR A 207 -22.91 -4.72 3.49
CA THR A 207 -21.95 -3.73 2.98
C THR A 207 -20.73 -4.44 2.40
N VAL A 208 -20.16 -3.95 1.32
CA VAL A 208 -18.97 -4.51 0.71
C VAL A 208 -17.72 -4.15 1.52
N LEU A 209 -16.95 -5.15 1.96
CA LEU A 209 -15.64 -4.95 2.57
C LEU A 209 -14.56 -4.93 1.48
N ILE A 210 -13.86 -3.81 1.34
CA ILE A 210 -12.74 -3.65 0.41
C ILE A 210 -11.43 -3.58 1.18
N PHE A 211 -10.52 -4.54 0.94
CA PHE A 211 -9.15 -4.42 1.39
C PHE A 211 -8.33 -3.69 0.34
N ASP A 212 -7.80 -2.53 0.71
CA ASP A 212 -6.78 -1.85 -0.08
C ASP A 212 -5.43 -2.50 0.20
N GLU A 213 -5.08 -3.43 -0.65
CA GLU A 213 -3.81 -4.15 -0.60
C GLU A 213 -2.79 -3.61 -1.63
N VAL A 214 -2.87 -2.36 -1.97
CA VAL A 214 -1.89 -1.71 -2.88
C VAL A 214 -0.48 -1.76 -2.30
N ILE A 215 -0.33 -1.69 -0.97
CA ILE A 215 0.97 -1.88 -0.28
C ILE A 215 1.14 -3.32 0.20
N THR A 216 0.15 -3.90 0.85
CA THR A 216 0.27 -5.20 1.54
C THR A 216 0.17 -6.41 0.62
N GLY A 217 -0.48 -6.27 -0.53
CA GLY A 217 -0.63 -7.34 -1.52
C GLY A 217 0.73 -7.82 -2.03
N PHE A 218 0.97 -9.13 -1.99
CA PHE A 218 2.25 -9.77 -2.34
C PHE A 218 3.45 -9.32 -1.46
N ARG A 219 3.22 -8.52 -0.42
CA ARG A 219 4.28 -8.07 0.50
C ARG A 219 4.28 -8.79 1.83
N LEU A 220 3.13 -8.98 2.45
CA LEU A 220 3.03 -9.74 3.72
C LEU A 220 3.02 -11.26 3.53
N GLY A 221 2.94 -11.70 2.30
CA GLY A 221 2.87 -13.07 1.84
C GLY A 221 2.40 -13.07 0.40
N PHE A 222 2.42 -14.21 -0.28
CA PHE A 222 1.94 -14.31 -1.66
C PHE A 222 0.42 -14.04 -1.74
N GLY A 223 -0.35 -14.45 -0.72
CA GLY A 223 -1.77 -14.16 -0.58
C GLY A 223 -2.11 -12.82 0.09
N GLY A 224 -1.12 -11.96 0.34
CA GLY A 224 -1.30 -10.61 0.91
C GLY A 224 -1.74 -10.59 2.37
N ALA A 225 -2.29 -9.45 2.81
CA ALA A 225 -2.75 -9.27 4.18
C ALA A 225 -3.96 -10.14 4.51
N GLN A 226 -4.83 -10.42 3.55
CA GLN A 226 -6.00 -11.28 3.77
C GLN A 226 -5.61 -12.72 4.16
N GLU A 227 -4.53 -13.26 3.59
CA GLU A 227 -3.97 -14.54 4.02
C GLU A 227 -3.26 -14.40 5.38
N TYR A 228 -2.46 -13.35 5.55
CA TYR A 228 -1.69 -13.11 6.77
C TYR A 228 -2.57 -13.00 8.01
N PHE A 229 -3.70 -12.29 7.93
CA PHE A 229 -4.64 -12.12 9.04
C PHE A 229 -5.81 -13.11 9.04
N GLY A 230 -5.96 -13.92 8.00
CA GLY A 230 -7.07 -14.89 7.89
C GLY A 230 -8.45 -14.24 7.72
N VAL A 231 -8.52 -13.01 7.22
CA VAL A 231 -9.78 -12.27 7.00
C VAL A 231 -10.05 -12.10 5.51
N LYS A 232 -11.19 -12.60 5.04
CA LYS A 232 -11.56 -12.58 3.63
C LYS A 232 -12.44 -11.36 3.31
N PRO A 233 -11.96 -10.39 2.49
CA PRO A 233 -12.78 -9.27 2.01
C PRO A 233 -13.71 -9.70 0.88
N ASP A 234 -14.65 -8.84 0.50
CA ASP A 234 -15.49 -9.00 -0.69
C ASP A 234 -14.77 -8.53 -1.96
N MET A 235 -13.95 -7.50 -1.84
CA MET A 235 -13.13 -6.95 -2.92
C MET A 235 -11.72 -6.61 -2.41
N THR A 236 -10.77 -6.64 -3.32
CA THR A 236 -9.36 -6.27 -3.06
C THR A 236 -8.86 -5.35 -4.15
N THR A 237 -8.09 -4.33 -3.78
CA THR A 237 -7.33 -3.51 -4.72
C THR A 237 -5.84 -3.80 -4.60
N LEU A 238 -5.17 -3.90 -5.74
CA LEU A 238 -3.76 -4.24 -5.87
C LEU A 238 -3.04 -3.18 -6.70
N GLY A 239 -1.77 -2.99 -6.43
CA GLY A 239 -0.90 -2.09 -7.18
C GLY A 239 0.57 -2.41 -6.86
N LYS A 240 1.44 -1.45 -7.09
CA LYS A 240 2.86 -1.54 -6.69
C LYS A 240 3.53 -2.87 -7.13
N ILE A 241 3.65 -3.86 -6.23
CA ILE A 241 4.34 -5.14 -6.49
C ILE A 241 3.71 -5.89 -7.68
N VAL A 242 2.39 -5.84 -7.84
CA VAL A 242 1.71 -6.52 -8.96
C VAL A 242 2.17 -6.03 -10.33
N GLY A 243 2.75 -4.83 -10.40
CA GLY A 243 3.29 -4.23 -11.61
C GLY A 243 4.78 -4.50 -11.83
N GLY A 244 5.50 -5.06 -10.85
CA GLY A 244 6.93 -5.32 -10.98
C GLY A 244 7.78 -4.09 -11.33
N GLY A 245 7.34 -2.89 -10.91
CA GLY A 245 7.98 -1.60 -11.23
C GLY A 245 7.34 -0.84 -12.41
N MET A 246 6.37 -1.44 -13.10
CA MET A 246 5.64 -0.82 -14.20
C MET A 246 4.23 -0.35 -13.75
N PRO A 247 3.63 0.62 -14.48
CA PRO A 247 2.31 1.17 -14.14
C PRO A 247 1.20 0.18 -14.48
N ILE A 248 0.90 -0.70 -13.54
CA ILE A 248 -0.25 -1.60 -13.56
C ILE A 248 -0.78 -1.79 -12.14
N ALA A 249 -2.07 -1.92 -12.03
CA ALA A 249 -2.80 -2.23 -10.81
C ALA A 249 -4.01 -3.10 -11.15
N ALA A 250 -4.73 -3.55 -10.15
CA ALA A 250 -5.90 -4.38 -10.34
C ALA A 250 -6.92 -4.16 -9.22
N TYR A 251 -8.18 -4.43 -9.53
CA TYR A 251 -9.21 -4.62 -8.53
C TYR A 251 -10.00 -5.87 -8.87
N GLY A 252 -10.44 -6.57 -7.86
CA GLY A 252 -11.18 -7.81 -8.04
C GLY A 252 -11.93 -8.20 -6.79
N GLY A 253 -12.62 -9.31 -6.83
CA GLY A 253 -13.41 -9.82 -5.71
C GLY A 253 -14.37 -10.89 -6.13
N ARG A 254 -15.42 -11.07 -5.33
CA ARG A 254 -16.49 -12.03 -5.54
C ARG A 254 -17.11 -11.85 -6.93
N LYS A 255 -17.38 -12.96 -7.58
CA LYS A 255 -17.90 -13.01 -8.96
C LYS A 255 -19.14 -12.14 -9.16
N GLU A 256 -20.12 -12.23 -8.27
CA GLU A 256 -21.39 -11.49 -8.39
C GLU A 256 -21.21 -9.97 -8.26
N ILE A 257 -20.18 -9.50 -7.55
CA ILE A 257 -19.83 -8.09 -7.48
C ILE A 257 -19.15 -7.66 -8.78
N MET A 258 -18.15 -8.43 -9.23
CA MET A 258 -17.38 -8.11 -10.42
C MET A 258 -18.19 -8.28 -11.73
N ASP A 259 -19.24 -9.08 -11.74
CA ASP A 259 -20.19 -9.20 -12.87
C ASP A 259 -20.98 -7.89 -13.10
N ARG A 260 -20.92 -6.92 -12.17
CA ARG A 260 -21.47 -5.58 -12.40
C ARG A 260 -20.61 -4.71 -13.31
N VAL A 261 -19.34 -5.10 -13.53
CA VAL A 261 -18.42 -4.34 -14.39
C VAL A 261 -18.74 -4.61 -15.87
N SER A 262 -18.74 -3.54 -16.69
CA SER A 262 -18.91 -3.64 -18.15
C SER A 262 -17.83 -4.57 -18.77
N PRO A 263 -18.17 -5.37 -19.81
CA PRO A 263 -19.44 -5.44 -20.53
C PRO A 263 -20.52 -6.33 -19.88
N THR A 264 -20.21 -7.07 -18.84
CA THR A 264 -21.15 -8.00 -18.18
C THR A 264 -22.27 -7.22 -17.45
N GLY A 265 -21.94 -6.10 -16.82
CA GLY A 265 -22.85 -5.25 -16.07
C GLY A 265 -22.78 -3.77 -16.48
N PRO A 266 -23.52 -2.90 -15.78
CA PRO A 266 -23.65 -1.50 -16.14
C PRO A 266 -22.54 -0.60 -15.59
N VAL A 267 -21.64 -1.10 -14.73
CA VAL A 267 -20.58 -0.29 -14.13
C VAL A 267 -19.44 -0.09 -15.12
N TYR A 268 -19.26 1.14 -15.58
CA TYR A 268 -18.27 1.47 -16.61
C TYR A 268 -16.86 1.57 -16.02
N GLN A 269 -15.91 0.95 -16.71
CA GLN A 269 -14.48 1.12 -16.53
C GLN A 269 -13.78 0.93 -17.89
N ALA A 270 -12.81 1.77 -18.21
CA ALA A 270 -11.97 1.64 -19.39
C ALA A 270 -10.61 2.27 -19.15
N GLY A 271 -9.60 1.78 -19.85
CA GLY A 271 -8.25 2.34 -19.86
C GLY A 271 -7.48 1.79 -21.06
N THR A 272 -7.09 2.68 -21.97
CA THR A 272 -6.42 2.29 -23.24
C THR A 272 -5.18 1.45 -23.02
N LEU A 273 -4.40 1.73 -21.97
CA LEU A 273 -3.14 1.06 -21.67
C LEU A 273 -3.26 0.04 -20.53
N SER A 274 -4.46 -0.13 -19.97
CA SER A 274 -4.68 -1.14 -18.92
C SER A 274 -4.39 -2.53 -19.45
N GLY A 275 -3.53 -3.28 -18.78
CA GLY A 275 -3.13 -4.62 -19.22
C GLY A 275 -2.17 -4.61 -20.41
N ASN A 276 -1.45 -3.51 -20.68
CA ASN A 276 -0.45 -3.48 -21.77
C ASN A 276 0.62 -4.57 -21.56
N PRO A 277 1.18 -5.12 -22.65
CA PRO A 277 2.05 -6.29 -22.61
C PRO A 277 3.35 -6.06 -21.84
N ILE A 278 3.83 -4.84 -21.72
CA ILE A 278 5.07 -4.53 -21.01
C ILE A 278 4.86 -4.58 -19.50
N ALA A 279 3.82 -3.89 -19.01
CA ALA A 279 3.51 -3.87 -17.58
C ALA A 279 3.02 -5.25 -17.08
N THR A 280 2.21 -5.96 -17.87
CA THR A 280 1.80 -7.34 -17.52
C THR A 280 2.99 -8.28 -17.48
N THR A 281 3.94 -8.18 -18.40
CA THR A 281 5.17 -9.00 -18.37
C THR A 281 5.99 -8.77 -17.11
N ALA A 282 6.21 -7.51 -16.71
CA ALA A 282 6.94 -7.20 -15.48
C ALA A 282 6.22 -7.77 -14.24
N GLY A 283 4.90 -7.62 -14.18
CA GLY A 283 4.07 -8.18 -13.12
C GLY A 283 4.13 -9.71 -13.06
N ILE A 284 3.95 -10.38 -14.19
CA ILE A 284 4.00 -11.85 -14.31
C ILE A 284 5.34 -12.39 -13.79
N GLU A 285 6.46 -11.85 -14.28
CA GLU A 285 7.77 -12.31 -13.85
C GLU A 285 8.02 -12.08 -12.37
N THR A 286 7.61 -10.91 -11.84
CA THR A 286 7.71 -10.62 -10.41
C THR A 286 6.89 -11.61 -9.57
N LEU A 287 5.63 -11.86 -9.92
CA LEU A 287 4.78 -12.79 -9.18
C LEU A 287 5.25 -14.24 -9.30
N LYS A 288 5.75 -14.67 -10.46
CA LYS A 288 6.35 -16.00 -10.64
C LYS A 288 7.56 -16.22 -9.73
N ILE A 289 8.44 -15.22 -9.63
CA ILE A 289 9.61 -15.27 -8.74
C ILE A 289 9.14 -15.39 -7.29
N LEU A 290 8.22 -14.55 -6.84
CA LEU A 290 7.70 -14.59 -5.48
C LEU A 290 7.00 -15.91 -5.14
N LYS A 291 6.23 -16.47 -6.09
CA LYS A 291 5.56 -17.77 -5.95
C LYS A 291 6.56 -18.92 -5.84
N ALA A 292 7.63 -18.86 -6.61
CA ALA A 292 8.70 -19.89 -6.61
C ALA A 292 9.60 -19.84 -5.37
N HIS A 293 9.63 -18.69 -4.67
CA HIS A 293 10.55 -18.43 -3.56
C HIS A 293 9.82 -17.96 -2.29
N PRO A 294 8.97 -18.79 -1.68
CA PRO A 294 8.24 -18.42 -0.46
C PRO A 294 9.18 -18.08 0.72
N GLU A 295 10.40 -18.58 0.72
CA GLU A 295 11.45 -18.27 1.72
C GLU A 295 11.86 -16.78 1.71
N TYR A 296 11.60 -16.05 0.64
CA TYR A 296 11.89 -14.61 0.56
C TYR A 296 11.12 -13.82 1.62
N TYR A 297 9.87 -14.17 1.88
CA TYR A 297 9.07 -13.47 2.89
C TYR A 297 9.67 -13.57 4.29
N LYS A 298 10.17 -14.76 4.66
CA LYS A 298 10.88 -14.95 5.92
C LYS A 298 12.17 -14.13 5.97
N LYS A 299 12.96 -14.16 4.88
CA LYS A 299 14.22 -13.40 4.80
C LYS A 299 14.00 -11.91 5.01
N ILE A 300 13.02 -11.30 4.31
CA ILE A 300 12.78 -9.85 4.42
C ILE A 300 12.14 -9.46 5.75
N ASP A 301 11.34 -10.32 6.36
CA ASP A 301 10.80 -10.13 7.71
C ASP A 301 11.92 -10.15 8.77
N GLU A 302 12.79 -11.15 8.74
CA GLU A 302 13.94 -11.24 9.63
C GLU A 302 14.90 -10.04 9.48
N SER A 303 15.10 -9.55 8.26
CA SER A 303 15.92 -8.37 8.00
C SER A 303 15.26 -7.09 8.53
N ALA A 304 13.96 -6.91 8.33
CA ALA A 304 13.22 -5.79 8.89
C ALA A 304 13.23 -5.81 10.44
N LYS A 305 13.11 -7.00 11.03
CA LYS A 305 13.20 -7.17 12.48
C LYS A 305 14.56 -6.76 13.04
N LYS A 306 15.67 -7.13 12.38
CA LYS A 306 17.02 -6.69 12.78
C LYS A 306 17.14 -5.16 12.83
N ILE A 307 16.59 -4.47 11.81
CA ILE A 307 16.57 -3.01 11.76
C ILE A 307 15.67 -2.42 12.86
N ALA A 308 14.48 -2.98 13.06
CA ALA A 308 13.57 -2.54 14.11
C ALA A 308 14.19 -2.70 15.51
N ASP A 309 14.88 -3.81 15.75
CA ASP A 309 15.57 -4.08 17.02
C ASP A 309 16.77 -3.13 17.23
N ALA A 310 17.48 -2.74 16.14
CA ALA A 310 18.52 -1.73 16.21
C ALA A 310 17.98 -0.36 16.65
N TYR A 311 16.81 0.06 16.11
CA TYR A 311 16.14 1.28 16.55
C TYR A 311 15.74 1.23 18.03
N ARG A 312 15.12 0.13 18.48
CA ARG A 312 14.70 -0.03 19.88
C ARG A 312 15.91 0.03 20.83
N LYS A 313 16.98 -0.67 20.46
CA LYS A 313 18.23 -0.66 21.23
C LYS A 313 18.84 0.74 21.32
N MET A 314 18.95 1.43 20.19
CA MET A 314 19.48 2.80 20.14
C MET A 314 18.64 3.75 21.01
N ALA A 315 17.31 3.64 20.95
CA ALA A 315 16.40 4.47 21.73
C ALA A 315 16.58 4.24 23.25
N GLU A 316 16.73 2.98 23.67
CA GLU A 316 16.99 2.61 25.06
C GLU A 316 18.35 3.13 25.53
N GLU A 317 19.44 2.87 24.78
CA GLU A 317 20.82 3.27 25.13
C GLU A 317 20.97 4.79 25.20
N LYS A 318 20.29 5.54 24.33
CA LYS A 318 20.38 7.01 24.27
C LYS A 318 19.26 7.72 25.01
N SER A 319 18.31 6.99 25.60
CA SER A 319 17.10 7.54 26.26
C SER A 319 16.31 8.48 25.34
N ILE A 320 16.18 8.11 24.05
CA ILE A 320 15.42 8.85 23.05
C ILE A 320 13.98 8.31 23.01
N PRO A 321 12.95 9.19 23.05
CA PRO A 321 11.57 8.76 22.88
C PRO A 321 11.35 8.28 21.45
N LEU A 322 11.21 6.96 21.26
CA LEU A 322 11.03 6.33 19.96
C LEU A 322 10.08 5.15 20.06
N HIS A 323 9.06 5.11 19.20
CA HIS A 323 8.21 3.94 19.05
C HIS A 323 8.46 3.28 17.69
N VAL A 324 8.58 1.94 17.67
CA VAL A 324 8.90 1.19 16.45
C VAL A 324 7.84 0.15 16.17
N ASN A 325 7.11 0.34 15.09
CA ASN A 325 6.22 -0.67 14.51
C ASN A 325 6.92 -1.43 13.38
N GLN A 326 6.71 -2.73 13.34
CA GLN A 326 7.22 -3.60 12.27
C GLN A 326 6.23 -4.74 12.03
N ILE A 327 5.95 -5.03 10.77
CA ILE A 327 5.16 -6.18 10.34
C ILE A 327 5.65 -6.65 8.97
N GLY A 328 6.03 -7.92 8.86
CA GLY A 328 6.69 -8.43 7.65
C GLY A 328 7.90 -7.55 7.32
N SER A 329 8.03 -7.17 6.07
CA SER A 329 9.11 -6.30 5.57
C SER A 329 8.83 -4.80 5.66
N LEU A 330 7.80 -4.40 6.41
CA LEU A 330 7.39 -3.02 6.63
C LEU A 330 7.77 -2.57 8.04
N LEU A 331 8.36 -1.40 8.19
CA LEU A 331 8.61 -0.81 9.50
C LEU A 331 8.57 0.73 9.46
N SER A 332 8.29 1.33 10.62
CA SER A 332 8.44 2.75 10.87
C SER A 332 8.97 2.99 12.28
N ALA A 333 9.91 3.93 12.39
CA ALA A 333 10.41 4.44 13.65
C ALA A 333 9.81 5.83 13.87
N PHE A 334 8.87 5.93 14.82
CA PHE A 334 8.16 7.15 15.16
C PHE A 334 8.93 7.91 16.25
N GLN A 335 9.21 9.17 16.00
CA GLN A 335 9.93 10.06 16.95
C GLN A 335 9.00 10.50 18.11
N THR A 336 8.49 9.54 18.87
CA THR A 336 7.57 9.75 20.00
C THR A 336 7.74 8.64 21.04
N GLY A 337 7.48 8.98 22.31
CA GLY A 337 7.43 7.99 23.40
C GLY A 337 6.06 7.33 23.55
N GLU A 338 5.06 7.76 22.79
CA GLU A 338 3.71 7.19 22.82
C GLU A 338 3.65 5.88 22.00
N THR A 339 2.77 4.98 22.39
CA THR A 339 2.44 3.83 21.55
C THR A 339 1.66 4.30 20.33
N VAL A 340 2.15 3.99 19.13
CA VAL A 340 1.52 4.41 17.87
C VAL A 340 0.66 3.26 17.34
N ASP A 341 -0.65 3.40 17.47
CA ASP A 341 -1.63 2.42 17.02
C ASP A 341 -2.85 3.02 16.28
N ASP A 342 -2.85 4.35 16.09
CA ASP A 342 -3.84 5.11 15.31
C ASP A 342 -3.21 6.40 14.73
N TYR A 343 -4.05 7.20 14.07
CA TYR A 343 -3.60 8.44 13.43
C TYR A 343 -3.18 9.52 14.44
N ASP A 344 -3.92 9.69 15.54
CA ASP A 344 -3.61 10.72 16.54
C ASP A 344 -2.30 10.41 17.27
N SER A 345 -2.07 9.15 17.63
CA SER A 345 -0.80 8.73 18.23
C SER A 345 0.37 8.85 17.25
N ALA A 346 0.17 8.60 15.94
CA ALA A 346 1.20 8.85 14.93
C ALA A 346 1.58 10.34 14.86
N LEU A 347 0.60 11.25 14.97
CA LEU A 347 0.82 12.70 14.92
C LEU A 347 1.58 13.26 16.14
N THR A 348 1.75 12.49 17.22
CA THR A 348 2.60 12.90 18.36
C THR A 348 4.09 12.88 18.02
N SER A 349 4.46 12.37 16.84
CA SER A 349 5.86 12.28 16.40
C SER A 349 6.50 13.65 16.18
N ASP A 350 7.72 13.84 16.70
CA ASP A 350 8.52 15.03 16.46
C ASP A 350 9.12 15.02 15.04
N THR A 351 8.50 15.77 14.14
CA THR A 351 8.93 15.87 12.75
C THR A 351 10.28 16.62 12.58
N LYS A 352 10.71 17.40 13.56
CA LYS A 352 12.04 18.03 13.53
C LYS A 352 13.12 17.01 13.86
N ALA A 353 12.91 16.20 14.91
CA ALA A 353 13.79 15.08 15.22
C ALA A 353 13.89 14.10 14.04
N TYR A 354 12.77 13.86 13.32
CA TYR A 354 12.79 13.07 12.09
C TYR A 354 13.66 13.73 11.00
N THR A 355 13.62 15.05 10.85
CA THR A 355 14.45 15.76 9.87
C THR A 355 15.94 15.54 10.15
N GLU A 356 16.37 15.64 11.40
CA GLU A 356 17.77 15.39 11.82
C GLU A 356 18.16 13.93 11.56
N TYR A 357 17.28 13.00 11.89
CA TYR A 357 17.45 11.58 11.61
C TYR A 357 17.58 11.31 10.10
N PHE A 358 16.71 11.89 9.27
CA PHE A 358 16.74 11.71 7.81
C PHE A 358 18.10 12.10 7.22
N TRP A 359 18.59 13.27 7.56
CA TRP A 359 19.87 13.76 7.06
C TRP A 359 21.04 12.94 7.57
N LYS A 360 21.01 12.52 8.83
CA LYS A 360 22.00 11.59 9.38
C LYS A 360 22.08 10.29 8.58
N MET A 361 20.94 9.70 8.25
CA MET A 361 20.87 8.46 7.45
C MET A 361 21.41 8.72 6.04
N LEU A 362 20.97 9.78 5.40
CA LEU A 362 21.37 10.12 4.03
C LEU A 362 22.88 10.41 3.93
N ASP A 363 23.44 11.19 4.85
CA ASP A 363 24.88 11.53 4.90
C ASP A 363 25.76 10.29 5.12
N ASN A 364 25.19 9.22 5.65
CA ASN A 364 25.86 7.94 5.85
C ASN A 364 25.52 6.88 4.77
N GLY A 365 24.95 7.30 3.64
CA GLY A 365 24.68 6.43 2.49
C GLY A 365 23.43 5.56 2.63
N ILE A 366 22.43 5.97 3.44
CA ILE A 366 21.18 5.26 3.61
C ILE A 366 20.02 6.15 3.24
N TYR A 367 19.24 5.74 2.24
CA TYR A 367 18.08 6.48 1.77
C TYR A 367 16.80 5.95 2.39
N VAL A 368 16.22 6.73 3.29
CA VAL A 368 14.90 6.53 3.88
C VAL A 368 13.90 7.54 3.31
N ALA A 369 12.61 7.36 3.57
CA ALA A 369 11.60 8.30 3.10
C ALA A 369 11.82 9.71 3.65
N PRO A 370 11.70 10.78 2.84
CA PRO A 370 11.86 12.16 3.30
C PRO A 370 10.61 12.69 4.02
N ALA A 371 9.96 11.85 4.81
CA ALA A 371 8.79 12.18 5.64
C ALA A 371 8.58 11.13 6.73
N GLN A 372 8.23 11.60 7.95
CA GLN A 372 8.02 10.74 9.14
C GLN A 372 6.91 9.70 8.93
N PHE A 373 5.86 10.04 8.18
CA PHE A 373 4.65 9.23 8.06
C PHE A 373 4.66 8.25 6.89
N GLU A 374 5.86 7.87 6.45
CA GLU A 374 6.08 6.88 5.41
C GLU A 374 6.66 5.59 5.97
N ALA A 375 6.45 4.50 5.26
CA ALA A 375 7.03 3.21 5.59
C ALA A 375 8.48 3.09 5.09
N MET A 376 9.32 2.38 5.85
CA MET A 376 10.53 1.76 5.33
C MET A 376 10.17 0.38 4.77
N PHE A 377 10.76 0.04 3.63
CA PHE A 377 10.56 -1.22 2.93
C PHE A 377 11.87 -2.01 2.85
N VAL A 378 11.84 -3.27 3.25
CA VAL A 378 12.97 -4.17 3.04
C VAL A 378 12.68 -5.03 1.79
N SER A 379 13.68 -5.17 0.93
CA SER A 379 13.60 -5.98 -0.28
C SER A 379 14.43 -7.26 -0.16
N VAL A 380 14.15 -8.23 -1.02
CA VAL A 380 14.93 -9.47 -1.14
C VAL A 380 16.39 -9.19 -1.50
N ALA A 381 16.66 -8.07 -2.18
CA ALA A 381 17.99 -7.68 -2.61
C ALA A 381 18.88 -7.12 -1.51
N HIS A 382 18.31 -6.67 -0.37
CA HIS A 382 19.12 -6.24 0.76
C HIS A 382 19.99 -7.38 1.27
N THR A 383 21.30 -7.16 1.27
CA THR A 383 22.28 -8.13 1.78
C THR A 383 22.42 -8.04 3.29
N GLU A 384 23.02 -9.06 3.90
CA GLU A 384 23.35 -9.00 5.33
C GLU A 384 24.31 -7.83 5.65
N GLU A 385 25.18 -7.45 4.71
CA GLU A 385 26.08 -6.30 4.87
C GLU A 385 25.30 -4.98 4.83
N ASP A 386 24.30 -4.85 3.94
CA ASP A 386 23.42 -3.66 3.90
C ASP A 386 22.67 -3.50 5.24
N ILE A 387 22.11 -4.60 5.74
CA ILE A 387 21.38 -4.59 7.02
C ILE A 387 22.32 -4.24 8.17
N LYS A 388 23.50 -4.84 8.23
CA LYS A 388 24.51 -4.56 9.24
C LYS A 388 24.94 -3.08 9.21
N ARG A 389 25.28 -2.57 8.00
CA ARG A 389 25.66 -1.16 7.82
C ARG A 389 24.54 -0.22 8.30
N THR A 390 23.29 -0.53 7.97
CA THR A 390 22.14 0.24 8.40
C THR A 390 21.99 0.27 9.92
N CYS A 391 22.10 -0.90 10.57
CA CYS A 391 22.07 -0.99 12.03
C CYS A 391 23.20 -0.21 12.70
N GLU A 392 24.40 -0.21 12.12
CA GLU A 392 25.53 0.59 12.61
C GLU A 392 25.24 2.09 12.54
N VAL A 393 24.69 2.57 11.40
CA VAL A 393 24.34 4.00 11.23
C VAL A 393 23.21 4.41 12.17
N ILE A 394 22.23 3.56 12.41
CA ILE A 394 21.17 3.82 13.40
C ILE A 394 21.79 4.05 14.79
N GLY A 395 22.78 3.25 15.16
CA GLY A 395 23.48 3.35 16.44
C GLY A 395 24.35 4.59 16.64
N LEU A 396 24.82 5.24 15.55
CA LEU A 396 25.58 6.48 15.63
C LEU A 396 24.78 7.63 16.27
#